data_cefde1569d736285c5ab3e2422576b05
#
_entry.id   cefde1569d736285c5ab3e2422576b05
#
_cell.length_a   1.000
_cell.length_b   1.000
_cell.length_c   1.000
_cell.angle_alpha   90.00
_cell.angle_beta   90.00
_cell.angle_gamma   90.00
#
_symmetry.space_group_name_H-M   'P 1'
#
loop_
_entity.id
_entity.type
_entity.pdbx_description
1 polymer ?
#
loop_
_entity_poly.entity_id
_entity_poly.type
_entity_poly.pdbx_seq_one_letter_code
_entity_poly.pdbx_strand_id
1 'polypeptide(L)'
;TGDKVASFEEERLHSEVMWFAKNKIEFVFCCDANFGIKKRDIDIANYIAKIKEETGYPHALSVQNTKNATERAYQTQKILADSGLNKGVALSMQSLDPHTLKAIKRDNISLDTYLELANRFSRDKIETFSDIILGNPEETYETLVQGVDTLINFGQHNRIQFNNLSILPNAAMGDKNYQKEHGMITVTSEIINIHGEKVKLEDDVPEYQELVIATNSMPKEKWRKTRAFCWMAA
;
A
#
# COMPACT_ATOMS: atom_id res chain seq x y z
N THR A 1 -9.23 -15.49 1.78
CA THR A 1 -10.64 -15.71 1.44
C THR A 1 -10.72 -16.35 0.07
N GLY A 2 -11.34 -17.57 -0.03
CA GLY A 2 -11.42 -18.34 -1.28
C GLY A 2 -12.49 -17.84 -2.25
N ASP A 3 -12.96 -16.60 -2.12
CA ASP A 3 -14.02 -16.06 -2.95
C ASP A 3 -13.48 -15.62 -4.31
N LYS A 4 -14.25 -15.90 -5.37
CA LYS A 4 -13.94 -15.44 -6.72
C LYS A 4 -13.96 -13.90 -6.75
N VAL A 5 -12.94 -13.30 -7.36
CA VAL A 5 -12.88 -11.85 -7.57
C VAL A 5 -14.07 -11.42 -8.44
N ALA A 6 -14.98 -10.66 -7.86
CA ALA A 6 -16.11 -10.05 -8.58
C ALA A 6 -15.61 -8.94 -9.52
N SER A 7 -16.41 -8.57 -10.48
CA SER A 7 -16.10 -7.48 -11.41
C SER A 7 -17.38 -6.73 -11.75
N PHE A 8 -17.28 -5.42 -11.81
CA PHE A 8 -18.31 -4.61 -12.45
C PHE A 8 -18.25 -4.78 -13.98
N GLU A 9 -19.37 -4.54 -14.64
CA GLU A 9 -19.44 -4.54 -16.10
C GLU A 9 -18.58 -3.41 -16.69
N GLU A 10 -17.90 -3.69 -17.81
CA GLU A 10 -16.99 -2.72 -18.44
C GLU A 10 -17.72 -1.45 -18.92
N GLU A 11 -18.93 -1.59 -19.44
CA GLU A 11 -19.77 -0.46 -19.86
C GLU A 11 -20.06 0.51 -18.70
N ARG A 12 -20.26 -0.03 -17.48
CA ARG A 12 -20.42 0.79 -16.29
C ARG A 12 -19.14 1.56 -15.99
N LEU A 13 -17.98 0.90 -16.00
CA LEU A 13 -16.70 1.55 -15.73
C LEU A 13 -16.38 2.63 -16.76
N HIS A 14 -16.65 2.38 -18.04
CA HIS A 14 -16.50 3.38 -19.09
C HIS A 14 -17.42 4.58 -18.86
N SER A 15 -18.66 4.35 -18.46
CA SER A 15 -19.62 5.41 -18.14
C SER A 15 -19.16 6.26 -16.94
N GLU A 16 -18.60 5.62 -15.90
CA GLU A 16 -18.04 6.31 -14.73
C GLU A 16 -16.83 7.18 -15.13
N VAL A 17 -15.92 6.68 -15.94
CA VAL A 17 -14.76 7.44 -16.44
C VAL A 17 -15.19 8.64 -17.27
N MET A 18 -16.17 8.47 -18.15
CA MET A 18 -16.75 9.58 -18.92
C MET A 18 -17.43 10.62 -18.02
N TRP A 19 -18.09 10.15 -16.95
CA TRP A 19 -18.69 11.05 -15.96
C TRP A 19 -17.61 11.88 -15.23
N PHE A 20 -16.49 11.26 -14.84
CA PHE A 20 -15.36 11.98 -14.23
C PHE A 20 -14.85 13.07 -15.16
N ALA A 21 -14.63 12.76 -16.42
CA ALA A 21 -14.15 13.73 -17.41
C ALA A 21 -15.14 14.88 -17.62
N LYS A 22 -16.43 14.57 -17.82
CA LYS A 22 -17.49 15.56 -18.01
C LYS A 22 -17.63 16.51 -16.82
N ASN A 23 -17.46 16.01 -15.62
CA ASN A 23 -17.56 16.79 -14.38
C ASN A 23 -16.22 17.37 -13.91
N LYS A 24 -15.15 17.23 -14.71
CA LYS A 24 -13.81 17.77 -14.43
C LYS A 24 -13.27 17.31 -13.07
N ILE A 25 -13.46 16.03 -12.75
CA ILE A 25 -12.92 15.43 -11.53
C ILE A 25 -11.40 15.33 -11.69
N GLU A 26 -10.66 15.99 -10.81
CA GLU A 26 -9.20 16.07 -10.88
C GLU A 26 -8.53 14.79 -10.40
N PHE A 27 -9.01 14.23 -9.30
CA PHE A 27 -8.41 13.06 -8.64
C PHE A 27 -9.44 11.95 -8.47
N VAL A 28 -9.08 10.75 -8.88
CA VAL A 28 -9.87 9.54 -8.70
C VAL A 28 -9.06 8.51 -7.90
N PHE A 29 -9.69 7.92 -6.90
CA PHE A 29 -9.13 6.80 -6.15
C PHE A 29 -9.88 5.52 -6.53
N CYS A 30 -9.14 4.55 -7.09
CA CYS A 30 -9.68 3.24 -7.42
C CYS A 30 -9.74 2.35 -6.18
N CYS A 31 -10.94 1.94 -5.78
CA CYS A 31 -11.14 1.10 -4.59
C CYS A 31 -10.85 -0.40 -4.82
N ASP A 32 -10.26 -0.78 -5.96
CA ASP A 32 -9.77 -2.14 -6.19
C ASP A 32 -8.41 -2.33 -5.48
N ALA A 33 -8.36 -3.28 -4.54
CA ALA A 33 -7.14 -3.58 -3.78
C ALA A 33 -6.06 -4.35 -4.60
N ASN A 34 -6.37 -4.77 -5.82
CA ASN A 34 -5.50 -5.61 -6.66
C ASN A 34 -5.57 -5.21 -8.14
N PHE A 35 -5.60 -3.93 -8.44
CA PHE A 35 -5.61 -3.43 -9.83
C PHE A 35 -4.41 -3.95 -10.62
N GLY A 36 -4.64 -4.43 -11.83
CA GLY A 36 -3.64 -5.10 -12.66
C GLY A 36 -3.62 -6.63 -12.54
N ILE A 37 -4.49 -7.24 -11.73
CA ILE A 37 -4.59 -8.71 -11.61
C ILE A 37 -5.34 -9.33 -12.80
N LYS A 38 -6.34 -8.63 -13.35
CA LYS A 38 -7.16 -9.10 -14.48
C LYS A 38 -6.64 -8.55 -15.81
N LYS A 39 -6.84 -9.30 -16.90
CA LYS A 39 -6.46 -8.85 -18.26
C LYS A 39 -7.15 -7.54 -18.62
N ARG A 40 -8.43 -7.40 -18.29
CA ARG A 40 -9.22 -6.20 -18.57
C ARG A 40 -8.70 -4.92 -17.89
N ASP A 41 -7.88 -5.04 -16.84
CA ASP A 41 -7.34 -3.87 -16.13
C ASP A 41 -6.39 -3.07 -17.03
N ILE A 42 -5.75 -3.75 -17.99
CA ILE A 42 -4.95 -3.11 -19.06
C ILE A 42 -5.88 -2.29 -19.97
N ASP A 43 -7.02 -2.85 -20.35
CA ASP A 43 -7.99 -2.19 -21.25
C ASP A 43 -8.61 -0.97 -20.54
N ILE A 44 -8.93 -1.10 -19.25
CA ILE A 44 -9.41 0.00 -18.40
C ILE A 44 -8.35 1.11 -18.28
N ALA A 45 -7.08 0.76 -18.02
CA ALA A 45 -6.00 1.75 -17.94
C ALA A 45 -5.81 2.51 -19.25
N ASN A 46 -5.83 1.81 -20.38
CA ASN A 46 -5.76 2.43 -21.72
C ASN A 46 -6.97 3.37 -21.97
N TYR A 47 -8.17 2.93 -21.57
CA TYR A 47 -9.36 3.74 -21.75
C TYR A 47 -9.28 5.04 -20.95
N ILE A 48 -8.89 4.98 -19.66
CA ILE A 48 -8.74 6.17 -18.82
C ILE A 48 -7.65 7.10 -19.38
N ALA A 49 -6.51 6.52 -19.82
CA ALA A 49 -5.43 7.29 -20.44
C ALA A 49 -5.90 8.04 -21.68
N LYS A 50 -6.66 7.38 -22.56
CA LYS A 50 -7.26 7.99 -23.76
C LYS A 50 -8.22 9.13 -23.40
N ILE A 51 -9.13 8.92 -22.43
CA ILE A 51 -10.08 9.96 -22.02
C ILE A 51 -9.36 11.16 -21.41
N LYS A 52 -8.29 10.94 -20.63
CA LYS A 52 -7.45 12.03 -20.14
C LYS A 52 -6.78 12.80 -21.28
N GLU A 53 -6.23 12.12 -22.27
CA GLU A 53 -5.62 12.76 -23.45
C GLU A 53 -6.63 13.63 -24.20
N GLU A 54 -7.87 13.14 -24.39
CA GLU A 54 -8.93 13.84 -25.10
C GLU A 54 -9.54 15.02 -24.32
N THR A 55 -9.62 14.92 -22.99
CA THR A 55 -10.39 15.85 -22.14
C THR A 55 -9.57 16.62 -21.12
N GLY A 56 -8.35 16.15 -20.81
CA GLY A 56 -7.52 16.64 -19.73
C GLY A 56 -7.87 16.03 -18.34
N TYR A 57 -8.93 15.24 -18.23
CA TYR A 57 -9.42 14.70 -16.95
C TYR A 57 -9.60 13.17 -16.97
N PRO A 58 -9.42 12.49 -15.81
CA PRO A 58 -8.91 13.04 -14.55
C PRO A 58 -7.44 13.43 -14.63
N HIS A 59 -6.97 14.32 -13.75
CA HIS A 59 -5.55 14.67 -13.67
C HIS A 59 -4.73 13.52 -13.10
N ALA A 60 -5.27 12.81 -12.11
CA ALA A 60 -4.60 11.68 -11.47
C ALA A 60 -5.57 10.56 -11.13
N LEU A 61 -5.05 9.33 -11.20
CA LEU A 61 -5.72 8.11 -10.76
C LEU A 61 -4.78 7.37 -9.79
N SER A 62 -5.22 7.23 -8.55
CA SER A 62 -4.54 6.37 -7.57
C SER A 62 -5.11 4.97 -7.62
N VAL A 63 -4.26 3.97 -7.75
CA VAL A 63 -4.63 2.56 -7.74
C VAL A 63 -3.76 1.79 -6.73
N GLN A 64 -4.33 0.75 -6.13
CA GLN A 64 -3.58 -0.19 -5.32
C GLN A 64 -3.17 -1.37 -6.20
N ASN A 65 -1.87 -1.56 -6.35
CA ASN A 65 -1.32 -2.66 -7.13
C ASN A 65 -1.60 -4.00 -6.50
N THR A 66 -1.79 -5.01 -7.35
CA THR A 66 -1.72 -6.40 -6.88
C THR A 66 -0.36 -6.67 -6.23
N LYS A 67 -0.40 -7.36 -5.09
CA LYS A 67 0.80 -7.69 -4.30
C LYS A 67 1.71 -8.71 -5.01
N ASN A 68 1.13 -9.55 -5.84
CA ASN A 68 1.86 -10.49 -6.68
C ASN A 68 2.11 -9.80 -8.02
N ALA A 69 3.23 -9.11 -8.12
CA ALA A 69 3.62 -8.38 -9.31
C ALA A 69 3.68 -9.32 -10.51
N THR A 70 2.72 -9.15 -11.40
CA THR A 70 2.64 -9.84 -12.66
C THR A 70 3.07 -8.91 -13.78
N GLU A 71 3.40 -9.48 -14.94
CA GLU A 71 3.64 -8.68 -16.15
C GLU A 71 2.47 -7.72 -16.44
N ARG A 72 1.24 -8.15 -16.17
CA ARG A 72 0.04 -7.29 -16.32
C ARG A 72 0.04 -6.10 -15.39
N ALA A 73 0.41 -6.31 -14.13
CA ALA A 73 0.51 -5.22 -13.16
C ALA A 73 1.55 -4.18 -13.60
N TYR A 74 2.70 -4.64 -14.08
CA TYR A 74 3.71 -3.75 -14.65
C TYR A 74 3.18 -2.97 -15.86
N GLN A 75 2.56 -3.64 -16.84
CA GLN A 75 2.01 -3.00 -18.03
C GLN A 75 0.94 -1.96 -17.65
N THR A 76 0.04 -2.29 -16.74
CA THR A 76 -0.99 -1.38 -16.25
C THR A 76 -0.39 -0.13 -15.63
N GLN A 77 0.60 -0.29 -14.75
CA GLN A 77 1.27 0.83 -14.10
C GLN A 77 2.06 1.69 -15.09
N LYS A 78 2.69 1.06 -16.08
CA LYS A 78 3.39 1.79 -17.14
C LYS A 78 2.43 2.66 -17.95
N ILE A 79 1.27 2.15 -18.34
CA ILE A 79 0.24 2.92 -19.05
C ILE A 79 -0.20 4.13 -18.23
N LEU A 80 -0.47 3.93 -16.93
CA LEU A 80 -0.89 5.01 -16.04
C LEU A 80 0.21 6.07 -15.84
N ALA A 81 1.47 5.65 -15.73
CA ALA A 81 2.60 6.54 -15.58
C ALA A 81 2.89 7.33 -16.87
N ASP A 82 2.95 6.66 -18.03
CA ASP A 82 3.19 7.28 -19.33
C ASP A 82 2.13 8.33 -19.68
N SER A 83 0.88 8.11 -19.24
CA SER A 83 -0.22 9.08 -19.40
C SER A 83 -0.24 10.17 -18.31
N GLY A 84 0.70 10.15 -17.36
CA GLY A 84 0.76 11.10 -16.24
C GLY A 84 -0.39 10.94 -15.23
N LEU A 85 -1.09 9.80 -15.23
CA LEU A 85 -2.16 9.50 -14.28
C LEU A 85 -1.62 9.06 -12.92
N ASN A 86 -0.48 8.38 -12.90
CA ASN A 86 0.18 7.93 -11.68
C ASN A 86 1.65 8.40 -11.66
N LYS A 87 2.14 8.82 -10.49
CA LYS A 87 3.51 9.32 -10.33
C LYS A 87 4.46 8.29 -9.72
N GLY A 88 3.94 7.19 -9.16
CA GLY A 88 4.78 6.19 -8.51
C GLY A 88 4.05 4.88 -8.24
N VAL A 89 4.82 3.83 -8.06
CA VAL A 89 4.35 2.45 -7.89
C VAL A 89 4.79 1.88 -6.55
N ALA A 90 3.84 1.37 -5.78
CA ALA A 90 4.14 0.66 -4.55
C ALA A 90 4.67 -0.76 -4.82
N LEU A 91 5.87 -1.05 -4.33
CA LEU A 91 6.45 -2.39 -4.25
C LEU A 91 6.53 -2.79 -2.77
N SER A 92 5.36 -3.07 -2.16
CA SER A 92 5.23 -3.20 -0.71
C SER A 92 5.65 -4.57 -0.21
N MET A 93 6.67 -4.62 0.64
CA MET A 93 7.16 -5.84 1.28
C MET A 93 6.60 -6.07 2.70
N GLN A 94 6.17 -5.01 3.38
CA GLN A 94 5.67 -4.95 4.77
C GLN A 94 6.67 -5.41 5.84
N SER A 95 7.37 -6.51 5.66
CA SER A 95 8.53 -7.01 6.37
C SER A 95 9.36 -7.88 5.41
N LEU A 96 10.65 -8.05 5.69
CA LEU A 96 11.52 -8.97 4.97
C LEU A 96 11.96 -10.14 5.87
N ASP A 97 11.62 -10.12 7.16
CA ASP A 97 11.96 -11.18 8.08
C ASP A 97 11.05 -12.41 7.90
N PRO A 98 11.59 -13.62 7.65
CA PRO A 98 10.79 -14.81 7.41
C PRO A 98 9.90 -15.22 8.61
N HIS A 99 10.36 -14.98 9.86
CA HIS A 99 9.59 -15.30 11.05
C HIS A 99 8.40 -14.36 11.18
N THR A 100 8.61 -13.08 10.95
CA THR A 100 7.56 -12.06 10.89
C THR A 100 6.55 -12.40 9.79
N LEU A 101 7.00 -12.68 8.58
CA LEU A 101 6.11 -13.03 7.45
C LEU A 101 5.26 -14.26 7.76
N LYS A 102 5.85 -15.28 8.39
CA LYS A 102 5.11 -16.47 8.84
C LYS A 102 4.05 -16.12 9.89
N ALA A 103 4.40 -15.31 10.89
CA ALA A 103 3.47 -14.88 11.93
C ALA A 103 2.28 -14.12 11.37
N ILE A 104 2.51 -13.20 10.44
CA ILE A 104 1.44 -12.41 9.80
C ILE A 104 0.77 -13.12 8.61
N LYS A 105 1.16 -14.38 8.33
CA LYS A 105 0.63 -15.23 7.24
C LYS A 105 0.69 -14.52 5.88
N ARG A 106 1.86 -13.98 5.56
CA ARG A 106 2.09 -13.25 4.31
C ARG A 106 3.22 -13.87 3.51
N ASP A 107 2.97 -14.01 2.21
CA ASP A 107 4.00 -14.33 1.21
C ASP A 107 4.35 -13.06 0.42
N ASN A 108 5.63 -12.73 0.39
CA ASN A 108 6.16 -11.68 -0.47
C ASN A 108 6.59 -12.24 -1.82
N ILE A 109 6.73 -11.37 -2.82
CA ILE A 109 7.51 -11.69 -4.02
C ILE A 109 8.97 -11.93 -3.63
N SER A 110 9.70 -12.71 -4.43
CA SER A 110 11.12 -12.92 -4.20
C SER A 110 11.91 -11.61 -4.34
N LEU A 111 13.05 -11.51 -3.67
CA LEU A 111 13.94 -10.36 -3.81
C LEU A 111 14.44 -10.19 -5.26
N ASP A 112 14.66 -11.30 -5.99
CA ASP A 112 15.04 -11.24 -7.41
C ASP A 112 13.92 -10.63 -8.25
N THR A 113 12.67 -11.03 -8.03
CA THR A 113 11.51 -10.42 -8.69
C THR A 113 11.35 -8.94 -8.32
N TYR A 114 11.58 -8.60 -7.06
CA TYR A 114 11.57 -7.21 -6.60
C TYR A 114 12.63 -6.38 -7.34
N LEU A 115 13.87 -6.85 -7.40
CA LEU A 115 14.97 -6.19 -8.11
C LEU A 115 14.69 -6.01 -9.60
N GLU A 116 14.17 -7.07 -10.25
CA GLU A 116 13.77 -7.00 -11.66
C GLU A 116 12.75 -5.90 -11.90
N LEU A 117 11.70 -5.84 -11.09
CA LEU A 117 10.65 -4.82 -11.21
C LEU A 117 11.16 -3.43 -10.91
N ALA A 118 11.94 -3.25 -9.84
CA ALA A 118 12.54 -1.97 -9.49
C ALA A 118 13.41 -1.43 -10.63
N ASN A 119 14.24 -2.30 -11.23
CA ASN A 119 15.06 -1.95 -12.38
C ASN A 119 14.23 -1.61 -13.64
N ARG A 120 13.13 -2.35 -13.90
CA ARG A 120 12.24 -2.06 -15.03
C ARG A 120 11.57 -0.71 -14.87
N PHE A 121 10.99 -0.43 -13.69
CA PHE A 121 10.37 0.87 -13.41
C PHE A 121 11.39 2.01 -13.46
N SER A 122 12.58 1.82 -12.90
CA SER A 122 13.66 2.81 -12.96
C SER A 122 14.07 3.15 -14.40
N ARG A 123 14.23 2.13 -15.26
CA ARG A 123 14.53 2.32 -16.69
C ARG A 123 13.43 3.10 -17.40
N ASP A 124 12.18 2.87 -17.04
CA ASP A 124 11.02 3.59 -17.58
C ASP A 124 10.78 4.94 -16.88
N LYS A 125 11.67 5.37 -15.98
CA LYS A 125 11.59 6.61 -15.19
C LYS A 125 10.33 6.71 -14.33
N ILE A 126 9.84 5.57 -13.87
CA ILE A 126 8.70 5.46 -12.96
C ILE A 126 9.26 5.28 -11.54
N GLU A 127 8.91 6.18 -10.65
CA GLU A 127 9.32 6.10 -9.25
C GLU A 127 8.66 4.90 -8.56
N THR A 128 9.44 4.21 -7.73
CA THR A 128 8.93 3.15 -6.86
C THR A 128 9.03 3.55 -5.40
N PHE A 129 8.14 3.04 -4.58
CA PHE A 129 8.26 3.15 -3.12
C PHE A 129 7.88 1.85 -2.45
N SER A 130 8.41 1.62 -1.26
CA SER A 130 8.15 0.42 -0.47
C SER A 130 7.46 0.76 0.83
N ASP A 131 6.51 -0.07 1.24
CA ASP A 131 5.85 0.02 2.53
C ASP A 131 6.38 -1.04 3.47
N ILE A 132 6.81 -0.60 4.66
CA ILE A 132 7.20 -1.44 5.79
C ILE A 132 6.21 -1.18 6.94
N ILE A 133 5.83 -2.23 7.65
CA ILE A 133 4.93 -2.10 8.80
C ILE A 133 5.73 -2.29 10.09
N LEU A 134 5.75 -1.26 10.92
CA LEU A 134 6.35 -1.27 12.24
C LEU A 134 5.36 -1.86 13.26
N GLY A 135 5.82 -2.80 14.06
CA GLY A 135 5.05 -3.40 15.16
C GLY A 135 4.44 -4.75 14.81
N ASN A 136 4.88 -5.39 13.73
CA ASN A 136 4.51 -6.75 13.41
C ASN A 136 4.99 -7.73 14.50
N PRO A 137 4.22 -8.80 14.81
CA PRO A 137 4.68 -9.89 15.64
C PRO A 137 5.96 -10.53 15.10
N GLU A 138 6.81 -11.02 15.99
CA GLU A 138 8.12 -11.66 15.72
C GLU A 138 9.18 -10.74 15.11
N GLU A 139 8.84 -9.52 14.70
CA GLU A 139 9.82 -8.55 14.21
C GLU A 139 10.59 -7.91 15.34
N THR A 140 11.91 -7.75 15.15
CA THR A 140 12.81 -7.06 16.07
C THR A 140 13.32 -5.75 15.44
N TYR A 141 13.96 -4.90 16.25
CA TYR A 141 14.67 -3.74 15.71
C TYR A 141 15.72 -4.16 14.67
N GLU A 142 16.48 -5.20 15.00
CA GLU A 142 17.57 -5.69 14.18
C GLU A 142 17.09 -6.25 12.84
N THR A 143 16.00 -7.03 12.81
CA THR A 143 15.45 -7.61 11.58
C THR A 143 14.81 -6.52 10.70
N LEU A 144 14.15 -5.53 11.29
CA LEU A 144 13.60 -4.40 10.53
C LEU A 144 14.71 -3.56 9.87
N VAL A 145 15.78 -3.22 10.62
CA VAL A 145 16.92 -2.48 10.08
C VAL A 145 17.58 -3.24 8.93
N GLN A 146 17.79 -4.55 9.11
CA GLN A 146 18.35 -5.41 8.06
C GLN A 146 17.43 -5.48 6.84
N GLY A 147 16.11 -5.50 7.03
CA GLY A 147 15.13 -5.45 5.96
C GLY A 147 15.24 -4.17 5.14
N VAL A 148 15.37 -3.01 5.80
CA VAL A 148 15.58 -1.71 5.14
C VAL A 148 16.88 -1.70 4.36
N ASP A 149 17.98 -2.16 4.96
CA ASP A 149 19.29 -2.28 4.29
C ASP A 149 19.19 -3.16 3.04
N THR A 150 18.49 -4.29 3.15
CA THR A 150 18.24 -5.18 2.00
C THR A 150 17.46 -4.46 0.89
N LEU A 151 16.38 -3.74 1.20
CA LEU A 151 15.62 -3.00 0.20
C LEU A 151 16.46 -1.98 -0.53
N ILE A 152 17.29 -1.23 0.19
CA ILE A 152 18.19 -0.23 -0.40
C ILE A 152 19.20 -0.90 -1.32
N ASN A 153 19.83 -2.00 -0.89
CA ASN A 153 20.80 -2.76 -1.69
C ASN A 153 20.16 -3.41 -2.93
N PHE A 154 18.85 -3.72 -2.89
CA PHE A 154 18.08 -4.24 -4.01
C PHE A 154 17.39 -3.14 -4.85
N GLY A 155 17.86 -1.91 -4.76
CA GLY A 155 17.50 -0.85 -5.70
C GLY A 155 16.37 0.08 -5.28
N GLN A 156 15.91 0.02 -4.02
CA GLN A 156 14.96 1.00 -3.51
C GLN A 156 15.70 2.30 -3.16
N HIS A 157 15.67 3.25 -4.07
CA HIS A 157 16.37 4.54 -3.94
C HIS A 157 15.43 5.73 -3.74
N ASN A 158 14.13 5.50 -3.79
CA ASN A 158 13.11 6.50 -3.51
C ASN A 158 12.60 6.32 -2.07
N ARG A 159 11.35 6.64 -1.83
CA ARG A 159 10.77 6.62 -0.49
C ARG A 159 10.54 5.19 0.04
N ILE A 160 10.95 4.95 1.28
CA ILE A 160 10.46 3.82 2.10
C ILE A 160 9.45 4.40 3.09
N GLN A 161 8.21 3.99 2.97
CA GLN A 161 7.13 4.43 3.86
C GLN A 161 6.99 3.45 5.03
N PHE A 162 7.04 3.98 6.25
CA PHE A 162 6.87 3.20 7.46
C PHE A 162 5.50 3.46 8.06
N ASN A 163 4.65 2.44 8.05
CA ASN A 163 3.32 2.48 8.63
C ASN A 163 3.33 1.78 10.00
N ASN A 164 2.71 2.38 10.99
CA ASN A 164 2.52 1.69 12.26
C ASN A 164 1.40 0.65 12.12
N LEU A 165 1.60 -0.54 12.70
CA LEU A 165 0.58 -1.59 12.66
C LEU A 165 -0.69 -1.12 13.38
N SER A 166 -1.78 -1.04 12.63
CA SER A 166 -3.13 -0.78 13.13
C SER A 166 -3.92 -2.09 13.16
N ILE A 167 -4.57 -2.36 14.27
CA ILE A 167 -5.39 -3.56 14.43
C ILE A 167 -6.74 -3.37 13.76
N LEU A 168 -7.02 -4.21 12.78
CA LEU A 168 -8.34 -4.29 12.17
C LEU A 168 -9.20 -5.30 12.95
N PRO A 169 -10.36 -4.90 13.49
CA PRO A 169 -11.15 -5.74 14.40
C PRO A 169 -11.55 -7.11 13.83
N ASN A 170 -11.78 -7.17 12.51
CA ASN A 170 -12.22 -8.38 11.81
C ASN A 170 -11.08 -9.16 11.13
N ALA A 171 -9.83 -8.76 11.35
CA ALA A 171 -8.66 -9.48 10.86
C ALA A 171 -8.13 -10.47 11.90
N ALA A 172 -7.26 -11.40 11.50
CA ALA A 172 -6.66 -12.38 12.41
C ALA A 172 -5.96 -11.73 13.61
N MET A 173 -5.31 -10.58 13.42
CA MET A 173 -4.66 -9.82 14.49
C MET A 173 -5.65 -9.11 15.42
N GLY A 174 -6.95 -9.04 15.05
CA GLY A 174 -8.03 -8.57 15.94
C GLY A 174 -8.40 -9.58 17.02
N ASP A 175 -8.05 -10.85 16.86
CA ASP A 175 -8.28 -11.90 17.85
C ASP A 175 -7.46 -11.65 19.12
N LYS A 176 -8.13 -11.63 20.27
CA LYS A 176 -7.48 -11.32 21.56
C LYS A 176 -6.51 -12.41 22.01
N ASN A 177 -6.71 -13.68 21.62
CA ASN A 177 -5.77 -14.76 21.92
C ASN A 177 -4.49 -14.59 21.11
N TYR A 178 -4.62 -14.24 19.80
CA TYR A 178 -3.47 -13.91 18.97
C TYR A 178 -2.67 -12.72 19.55
N GLN A 179 -3.35 -11.64 19.94
CA GLN A 179 -2.69 -10.49 20.57
C GLN A 179 -1.94 -10.88 21.85
N LYS A 180 -2.56 -11.71 22.68
CA LYS A 180 -1.96 -12.20 23.93
C LYS A 180 -0.75 -13.12 23.66
N GLU A 181 -0.85 -14.03 22.70
CA GLU A 181 0.24 -14.92 22.29
C GLU A 181 1.49 -14.16 21.89
N HIS A 182 1.32 -13.10 21.09
CA HIS A 182 2.43 -12.27 20.61
C HIS A 182 2.76 -11.08 21.53
N GLY A 183 2.12 -10.98 22.71
CA GLY A 183 2.35 -9.89 23.67
C GLY A 183 2.11 -8.50 23.10
N MET A 184 1.11 -8.37 22.22
CA MET A 184 0.81 -7.09 21.56
C MET A 184 0.21 -6.10 22.54
N ILE A 185 0.85 -4.94 22.66
CA ILE A 185 0.35 -3.80 23.46
C ILE A 185 -0.09 -2.72 22.47
N THR A 186 -1.33 -2.26 22.63
CA THR A 186 -1.91 -1.23 21.77
C THR A 186 -2.17 0.06 22.52
N VAL A 187 -2.29 1.15 21.76
CA VAL A 187 -2.85 2.41 22.20
C VAL A 187 -3.98 2.81 21.27
N THR A 188 -5.07 3.31 21.84
CA THR A 188 -6.16 3.88 21.06
C THR A 188 -5.76 5.27 20.57
N SER A 189 -5.91 5.51 19.29
CA SER A 189 -5.66 6.80 18.65
C SER A 189 -6.84 7.18 17.79
N GLU A 190 -7.22 8.45 17.82
CA GLU A 190 -8.17 8.98 16.85
C GLU A 190 -7.59 8.90 15.44
N ILE A 191 -8.41 8.51 14.46
CA ILE A 191 -8.00 8.51 13.06
C ILE A 191 -7.97 9.95 12.57
N ILE A 192 -6.77 10.43 12.25
CA ILE A 192 -6.58 11.77 11.69
C ILE A 192 -6.63 11.66 10.18
N ASN A 193 -7.68 12.25 9.59
CA ASN A 193 -7.72 12.41 8.14
C ASN A 193 -6.74 13.53 7.73
N ILE A 194 -5.63 13.14 7.10
CA ILE A 194 -4.59 14.07 6.64
C ILE A 194 -4.95 14.78 5.32
N HIS A 195 -6.06 14.44 4.70
CA HIS A 195 -6.47 14.94 3.39
C HIS A 195 -7.60 15.99 3.44
N GLY A 196 -7.67 16.79 4.50
CA GLY A 196 -8.66 17.85 4.60
C GLY A 196 -8.54 18.69 5.86
N GLU A 197 -9.16 19.85 5.86
CA GLU A 197 -9.32 20.63 7.08
C GLU A 197 -10.22 19.87 8.06
N LYS A 198 -9.85 19.86 9.35
CA LYS A 198 -10.72 19.38 10.42
C LYS A 198 -11.88 20.37 10.59
N VAL A 199 -12.91 20.23 9.79
CA VAL A 199 -14.19 20.86 10.07
C VAL A 199 -14.90 19.96 11.07
N LYS A 200 -14.89 20.31 12.35
CA LYS A 200 -15.76 19.67 13.34
C LYS A 200 -17.20 20.06 13.02
N LEU A 201 -17.93 19.13 12.44
CA LEU A 201 -19.38 19.23 12.34
C LEU A 201 -19.97 18.88 13.72
N GLU A 202 -21.13 19.49 14.07
CA GLU A 202 -21.82 19.20 15.35
C GLU A 202 -22.18 17.71 15.52
N ASP A 203 -22.33 16.97 14.40
CA ASP A 203 -22.66 15.55 14.36
C ASP A 203 -21.44 14.65 14.00
N ASP A 204 -20.21 15.13 14.21
CA ASP A 204 -18.98 14.39 13.85
C ASP A 204 -18.81 13.19 14.77
N VAL A 205 -18.80 11.99 14.19
CA VAL A 205 -18.55 10.73 14.91
C VAL A 205 -17.04 10.45 14.88
N PRO A 206 -16.36 10.54 16.03
CA PRO A 206 -14.92 10.30 16.06
C PRO A 206 -14.63 8.83 15.76
N GLU A 207 -13.69 8.59 14.84
CA GLU A 207 -13.20 7.27 14.51
C GLU A 207 -11.88 7.00 15.23
N TYR A 208 -11.72 5.77 15.74
CA TYR A 208 -10.55 5.36 16.50
C TYR A 208 -9.90 4.12 15.89
N GLN A 209 -8.59 4.02 16.08
CA GLN A 209 -7.79 2.86 15.72
C GLN A 209 -6.92 2.42 16.89
N GLU A 210 -6.63 1.11 16.93
CA GLU A 210 -5.69 0.53 17.89
C GLU A 210 -4.32 0.37 17.22
N LEU A 211 -3.34 1.15 17.66
CA LEU A 211 -1.97 1.10 17.15
C LEU A 211 -1.08 0.26 18.05
N VAL A 212 -0.35 -0.70 17.48
CA VAL A 212 0.60 -1.54 18.22
C VAL A 212 1.85 -0.73 18.56
N ILE A 213 2.22 -0.73 19.84
CA ILE A 213 3.40 -0.03 20.38
C ILE A 213 4.40 -0.94 21.08
N ALA A 214 4.09 -2.24 21.19
CA ALA A 214 5.03 -3.27 21.64
C ALA A 214 4.53 -4.66 21.24
N THR A 215 5.46 -5.60 21.14
CA THR A 215 5.23 -7.04 21.03
C THR A 215 6.25 -7.78 21.91
N ASN A 216 6.14 -9.12 22.01
CA ASN A 216 7.15 -9.93 22.72
C ASN A 216 8.56 -9.75 22.10
N SER A 217 8.65 -9.69 20.77
CA SER A 217 9.92 -9.54 20.03
C SER A 217 10.43 -8.10 20.01
N MET A 218 9.53 -7.11 20.15
CA MET A 218 9.85 -5.68 20.13
C MET A 218 9.21 -4.96 21.33
N PRO A 219 9.81 -5.04 22.55
CA PRO A 219 9.33 -4.32 23.73
C PRO A 219 9.27 -2.80 23.48
N LYS A 220 8.47 -2.08 24.25
CA LYS A 220 8.15 -0.66 24.06
C LYS A 220 9.38 0.23 23.81
N GLU A 221 10.47 0.04 24.56
CA GLU A 221 11.70 0.83 24.36
C GLU A 221 12.38 0.52 23.03
N LYS A 222 12.38 -0.74 22.59
CA LYS A 222 12.85 -1.11 21.25
C LYS A 222 11.94 -0.55 20.16
N TRP A 223 10.63 -0.61 20.36
CA TRP A 223 9.66 0.01 19.44
C TRP A 223 9.92 1.51 19.27
N ARG A 224 10.15 2.24 20.37
CA ARG A 224 10.48 3.68 20.30
C ARG A 224 11.76 3.93 19.50
N LYS A 225 12.80 3.14 19.74
CA LYS A 225 14.07 3.21 18.98
C LYS A 225 13.83 2.92 17.49
N THR A 226 13.06 1.88 17.20
CA THR A 226 12.71 1.49 15.81
C THR A 226 11.90 2.59 15.13
N ARG A 227 10.94 3.21 15.82
CA ARG A 227 10.15 4.32 15.29
C ARG A 227 11.03 5.52 14.95
N ALA A 228 12.00 5.86 15.80
CA ALA A 228 12.95 6.94 15.52
C ALA A 228 13.82 6.62 14.29
N PHE A 229 14.32 5.38 14.17
CA PHE A 229 15.03 4.91 12.98
C PHE A 229 14.17 5.03 11.72
N CYS A 230 12.94 4.52 11.75
CA CYS A 230 12.00 4.61 10.62
C CYS A 230 11.77 6.06 10.17
N TRP A 231 11.68 7.00 11.11
CA TRP A 231 11.49 8.41 10.78
C TRP A 231 12.71 9.04 10.11
N MET A 232 13.92 8.57 10.43
CA MET A 232 15.14 9.07 9.81
C MET A 232 15.44 8.39 8.46
N ALA A 233 14.90 7.19 8.23
CA ALA A 233 15.15 6.39 7.01
C ALA A 233 14.05 6.55 5.95
N ALA A 234 12.97 7.30 6.22
CA ALA A 234 11.81 7.51 5.35
C ALA A 234 12.10 8.40 4.12
#